data_3e32925c38a9e9fde09cd02c27268bd6
#
_entry.id   3e32925c38a9e9fde09cd02c27268bd6
#
_cell.length_a   1.000
_cell.length_b   1.000
_cell.length_c   1.000
_cell.angle_alpha   90.00
_cell.angle_beta   90.00
_cell.angle_gamma   90.00
#
_symmetry.space_group_name_H-M   'P 1'
#
loop_
_entity.id
_entity.type
_entity.pdbx_description
1 polymer ?
#
loop_
_entity_poly.entity_id
_entity_poly.type
_entity_poly.pdbx_seq_one_letter_code
_entity_poly.pdbx_strand_id
1 'polypeptide(L)'
;MRNFTKKHHLMLLSNFTHTLQKLSTCICRKGRSHVAKTTLALSALTMLAPANASAQGWPANFKGVMLQGFYWNSYSDTNWSVLEKQADELSEYFKLIWIPQSGYCGGNQSMGYNDLYWFNNYNSSFGTEAQLRSMIKTFKAKGLGTIADVVINHRGTLTNWVDFPVETYNGQTYKMESTDICADDDGGKCKAWADKNGYKLSSNNDTGESWDGMRDLDHNSSNVQTIVKAYLNFLLNDLGYAGFRYDMVKGYDGKFTGIYNNAAKPTYSVGEYWDGNANTVKNWMNKTKVGNSITSGAFDFTFRYSCRDAANGQNWSKLANGGINTDDAYKRYAVTFVENHDVEYRSESEPQDPIKRDTVAVNAFMLAMPGTPCVFLKHWQDCKNDIKNMILLRNLVGISNTSSWTKKSSNNNIYVVETTGDNGKLV
;
A
#
# COMPACT_ATOMS: atom_id res chain seq x y z
N MET A 1 12.32 38.42 11.24
CA MET A 1 11.45 37.32 11.62
C MET A 1 11.91 35.92 11.18
N ARG A 2 12.98 35.77 10.38
CA ARG A 2 13.48 34.45 9.89
C ARG A 2 14.35 33.65 10.89
N ASN A 3 14.77 34.22 11.98
CA ASN A 3 15.70 33.57 12.93
C ASN A 3 15.02 32.97 14.19
N PHE A 4 13.74 33.24 14.42
CA PHE A 4 13.06 32.74 15.62
C PHE A 4 12.52 31.31 15.46
N THR A 5 12.10 30.95 14.25
CA THR A 5 11.53 29.62 13.94
C THR A 5 12.58 28.51 13.95
N LYS A 6 13.80 28.81 13.49
CA LYS A 6 14.90 27.80 13.46
C LYS A 6 15.37 27.42 14.88
N LYS A 7 15.34 28.35 15.81
CA LYS A 7 15.81 28.11 17.19
C LYS A 7 14.84 27.26 18.03
N HIS A 8 13.53 27.40 17.79
CA HIS A 8 12.55 26.57 18.49
C HIS A 8 12.49 25.14 17.92
N HIS A 9 12.67 24.95 16.62
CA HIS A 9 12.72 23.61 16.01
C HIS A 9 13.96 22.82 16.47
N LEU A 10 15.12 23.47 16.56
CA LEU A 10 16.34 22.84 17.11
C LEU A 10 16.22 22.52 18.60
N MET A 11 15.49 23.33 19.38
CA MET A 11 15.35 23.11 20.82
C MET A 11 14.44 21.91 21.14
N LEU A 12 13.39 21.67 20.36
CA LEU A 12 12.53 20.50 20.49
C LEU A 12 13.25 19.20 20.05
N LEU A 13 14.01 19.24 18.96
CA LEU A 13 14.79 18.09 18.49
C LEU A 13 15.98 17.78 19.43
N SER A 14 16.67 18.78 19.99
CA SER A 14 17.77 18.55 20.93
C SER A 14 17.28 17.96 22.27
N ASN A 15 16.12 18.35 22.75
CA ASN A 15 15.52 17.77 23.94
C ASN A 15 15.04 16.32 23.70
N PHE A 16 14.60 15.99 22.49
CA PHE A 16 14.17 14.65 22.12
C PHE A 16 15.34 13.66 22.07
N THR A 17 16.45 14.05 21.43
CA THR A 17 17.69 13.23 21.39
C THR A 17 18.32 13.07 22.76
N HIS A 18 18.26 14.09 23.62
CA HIS A 18 18.82 14.02 24.98
C HIS A 18 17.98 13.10 25.89
N THR A 19 16.67 13.02 25.69
CA THR A 19 15.77 12.13 26.45
C THR A 19 15.98 10.67 26.03
N LEU A 20 16.14 10.39 24.75
CA LEU A 20 16.43 9.04 24.23
C LEU A 20 17.81 8.54 24.67
N GLN A 21 18.85 9.40 24.69
CA GLN A 21 20.16 9.03 25.20
C GLN A 21 20.15 8.76 26.72
N LYS A 22 19.36 9.48 27.51
CA LYS A 22 19.20 9.20 28.93
C LYS A 22 18.44 7.90 29.22
N LEU A 23 17.47 7.52 28.39
CA LEU A 23 16.79 6.22 28.49
C LEU A 23 17.70 5.06 28.13
N SER A 24 18.52 5.20 27.08
CA SER A 24 19.53 4.20 26.68
C SER A 24 20.59 3.96 27.78
N THR A 25 21.09 5.02 28.42
CA THR A 25 22.07 4.91 29.52
C THR A 25 21.46 4.37 30.82
N CYS A 26 20.17 4.52 31.06
CA CYS A 26 19.52 3.99 32.26
C CYS A 26 19.32 2.46 32.18
N ILE A 27 19.09 1.92 30.98
CA ILE A 27 18.94 0.47 30.74
C ILE A 27 20.29 -0.26 30.88
N CYS A 28 21.40 0.39 30.50
CA CYS A 28 22.75 -0.21 30.58
C CYS A 28 23.36 -0.23 32.03
N ARG A 29 22.81 0.51 32.99
CA ARG A 29 23.40 0.60 34.33
C ARG A 29 22.86 -0.40 35.39
N LYS A 30 21.84 -1.20 35.08
CA LYS A 30 21.24 -2.15 36.02
C LYS A 30 21.49 -3.63 35.70
N GLY A 31 22.43 -3.97 34.85
CA GLY A 31 22.68 -5.34 34.42
C GLY A 31 24.15 -5.80 34.54
N ARG A 32 24.74 -5.77 35.75
CA ARG A 32 25.98 -6.54 36.02
C ARG A 32 25.74 -7.44 37.20
N SER A 33 25.26 -8.66 36.94
CA SER A 33 25.69 -9.90 37.62
C SER A 33 25.01 -11.10 36.96
N HIS A 34 25.86 -12.13 36.73
CA HIS A 34 25.57 -13.47 36.20
C HIS A 34 25.40 -13.64 34.69
N VAL A 35 26.54 -13.97 34.09
CA VAL A 35 26.60 -14.60 32.75
C VAL A 35 26.03 -16.01 32.88
N ALA A 36 24.76 -16.18 32.52
CA ALA A 36 24.24 -17.48 32.11
C ALA A 36 24.18 -17.45 30.60
N LYS A 37 24.93 -18.33 29.95
CA LYS A 37 24.81 -18.57 28.49
C LYS A 37 23.44 -19.16 28.22
N THR A 38 22.48 -18.32 27.94
CA THR A 38 21.19 -18.74 27.39
C THR A 38 21.29 -18.62 25.87
N THR A 39 21.42 -19.74 25.21
CA THR A 39 21.28 -19.88 23.76
C THR A 39 19.85 -19.43 23.41
N LEU A 40 19.71 -18.24 22.84
CA LEU A 40 18.42 -17.82 22.25
C LEU A 40 18.16 -18.71 21.04
N ALA A 41 17.36 -19.74 21.23
CA ALA A 41 16.72 -20.44 20.13
C ALA A 41 15.75 -19.45 19.49
N LEU A 42 16.13 -18.92 18.33
CA LEU A 42 15.27 -18.13 17.48
C LEU A 42 14.17 -19.06 16.96
N SER A 43 13.04 -19.14 17.67
CA SER A 43 11.85 -19.80 17.16
C SER A 43 11.34 -18.96 15.99
N ALA A 44 11.66 -19.37 14.77
CA ALA A 44 10.97 -18.94 13.58
C ALA A 44 9.49 -19.34 13.75
N LEU A 45 8.67 -18.42 14.23
CA LEU A 45 7.23 -18.58 14.24
C LEU A 45 6.80 -18.52 12.77
N THR A 46 6.76 -19.69 12.13
CA THR A 46 6.05 -19.84 10.85
C THR A 46 4.59 -19.47 11.13
N MET A 47 4.16 -18.31 10.66
CA MET A 47 2.73 -17.99 10.59
C MET A 47 2.12 -18.93 9.55
N LEU A 48 1.76 -20.14 9.99
CA LEU A 48 0.80 -20.98 9.31
C LEU A 48 -0.54 -20.23 9.41
N ALA A 49 -0.98 -19.64 8.31
CA ALA A 49 -2.35 -19.16 8.21
C ALA A 49 -3.27 -20.38 8.52
N PRO A 50 -4.24 -20.24 9.42
CA PRO A 50 -5.14 -21.35 9.70
C PRO A 50 -5.89 -21.72 8.42
N ALA A 51 -5.96 -23.02 8.12
CA ALA A 51 -6.53 -23.58 6.89
C ALA A 51 -7.99 -23.21 6.56
N ASN A 52 -8.65 -22.41 7.42
CA ASN A 52 -10.02 -21.91 7.27
C ASN A 52 -10.17 -20.40 7.56
N ALA A 53 -9.11 -19.60 7.39
CA ALA A 53 -9.24 -18.16 7.56
C ALA A 53 -10.16 -17.58 6.47
N SER A 54 -11.25 -16.92 6.88
CA SER A 54 -12.03 -16.08 5.96
C SER A 54 -11.20 -14.85 5.59
N ALA A 55 -11.40 -14.31 4.39
CA ALA A 55 -10.81 -13.03 4.02
C ALA A 55 -11.21 -11.96 5.04
N GLN A 56 -10.23 -11.25 5.61
CA GLN A 56 -10.48 -10.31 6.72
C GLN A 56 -10.10 -8.86 6.39
N GLY A 57 -9.72 -8.61 5.14
CA GLY A 57 -9.25 -7.30 4.66
C GLY A 57 -7.91 -6.93 5.26
N TRP A 58 -7.88 -6.59 6.54
CA TRP A 58 -6.67 -6.24 7.28
C TRP A 58 -6.71 -6.80 8.70
N PRO A 59 -5.61 -7.36 9.24
CA PRO A 59 -5.59 -7.89 10.61
C PRO A 59 -5.90 -6.81 11.65
N ALA A 60 -6.71 -7.15 12.65
CA ALA A 60 -6.91 -6.26 13.81
C ALA A 60 -5.66 -6.22 14.69
N ASN A 61 -5.47 -5.11 15.41
CA ASN A 61 -4.33 -4.90 16.31
C ASN A 61 -2.97 -5.01 15.60
N PHE A 62 -2.94 -4.72 14.30
CA PHE A 62 -1.71 -4.71 13.53
C PHE A 62 -0.86 -3.50 13.91
N LYS A 63 0.34 -3.75 14.42
CA LYS A 63 1.29 -2.72 14.89
C LYS A 63 2.33 -2.33 13.85
N GLY A 64 2.41 -3.09 12.76
CA GLY A 64 3.43 -2.90 11.73
C GLY A 64 3.24 -1.60 10.96
N VAL A 65 4.35 -1.17 10.35
CA VAL A 65 4.39 -0.09 9.37
C VAL A 65 4.66 -0.69 8.01
N MET A 66 4.01 -0.19 6.98
CA MET A 66 4.27 -0.54 5.58
C MET A 66 5.20 0.49 4.95
N LEU A 67 6.09 0.04 4.07
CA LEU A 67 6.84 0.89 3.16
C LEU A 67 6.23 0.77 1.77
N GLN A 68 5.92 1.88 1.11
CA GLN A 68 5.83 1.88 -0.35
C GLN A 68 7.26 1.90 -0.89
N GLY A 69 7.73 0.75 -1.40
CA GLY A 69 9.12 0.51 -1.76
C GLY A 69 9.53 1.06 -3.12
N PHE A 70 8.81 2.06 -3.63
CA PHE A 70 9.05 2.65 -4.94
C PHE A 70 8.49 4.08 -5.03
N TYR A 71 8.92 4.80 -6.07
CA TYR A 71 8.39 6.07 -6.53
C TYR A 71 8.33 6.07 -8.07
N TRP A 72 7.76 7.10 -8.68
CA TRP A 72 7.59 7.13 -10.14
C TRP A 72 8.95 7.07 -10.86
N ASN A 73 9.10 6.15 -11.81
CA ASN A 73 10.33 5.86 -12.55
C ASN A 73 11.48 5.25 -11.70
N SER A 74 11.21 4.76 -10.49
CA SER A 74 12.24 4.19 -9.61
C SER A 74 12.86 2.88 -10.13
N TYR A 75 12.38 2.32 -11.23
CA TYR A 75 13.04 1.21 -11.93
C TYR A 75 14.47 1.55 -12.35
N SER A 76 14.79 2.83 -12.52
CA SER A 76 16.12 3.30 -12.92
C SER A 76 17.19 3.12 -11.83
N ASP A 77 16.82 3.15 -10.56
CA ASP A 77 17.75 3.17 -9.42
C ASP A 77 17.34 2.28 -8.24
N THR A 78 16.05 1.91 -8.13
CA THR A 78 15.52 1.11 -7.03
C THR A 78 14.78 -0.12 -7.58
N ASN A 79 15.53 -0.99 -8.25
CA ASN A 79 15.06 -2.27 -8.79
C ASN A 79 15.06 -3.38 -7.73
N TRP A 80 14.63 -4.60 -8.12
CA TRP A 80 14.51 -5.75 -7.21
C TRP A 80 15.79 -6.04 -6.44
N SER A 81 16.95 -6.01 -7.12
CA SER A 81 18.25 -6.29 -6.49
C SER A 81 18.69 -5.19 -5.54
N VAL A 82 18.34 -3.94 -5.82
CA VAL A 82 18.66 -2.80 -4.93
C VAL A 82 17.79 -2.85 -3.67
N LEU A 83 16.49 -3.19 -3.80
CA LEU A 83 15.61 -3.38 -2.66
C LEU A 83 16.03 -4.59 -1.82
N GLU A 84 16.38 -5.71 -2.45
CA GLU A 84 16.82 -6.92 -1.74
C GLU A 84 18.05 -6.68 -0.85
N LYS A 85 19.02 -5.89 -1.34
CA LYS A 85 20.22 -5.54 -0.56
C LYS A 85 19.91 -4.73 0.70
N GLN A 86 18.76 -4.08 0.77
CA GLN A 86 18.32 -3.31 1.93
C GLN A 86 17.48 -4.14 2.93
N ALA A 87 17.31 -5.44 2.68
CA ALA A 87 16.39 -6.29 3.44
C ALA A 87 16.63 -6.30 4.95
N ASP A 88 17.91 -6.25 5.39
CA ASP A 88 18.25 -6.21 6.83
C ASP A 88 17.72 -4.93 7.47
N GLU A 89 18.04 -3.78 6.89
CA GLU A 89 17.58 -2.48 7.39
C GLU A 89 16.06 -2.36 7.32
N LEU A 90 15.46 -2.71 6.18
CA LEU A 90 14.01 -2.57 5.99
C LEU A 90 13.20 -3.45 6.95
N SER A 91 13.62 -4.69 7.18
CA SER A 91 12.91 -5.62 8.06
C SER A 91 12.97 -5.24 9.55
N GLU A 92 13.94 -4.42 9.95
CA GLU A 92 14.05 -3.89 11.30
C GLU A 92 12.88 -2.91 11.61
N TYR A 93 12.50 -2.09 10.62
CA TYR A 93 11.53 -1.01 10.80
C TYR A 93 10.15 -1.33 10.23
N PHE A 94 10.09 -2.05 9.11
CA PHE A 94 8.84 -2.33 8.40
C PHE A 94 8.39 -3.79 8.55
N LYS A 95 7.08 -4.01 8.53
CA LYS A 95 6.48 -5.35 8.50
C LYS A 95 5.92 -5.71 7.14
N LEU A 96 5.65 -4.71 6.31
CA LEU A 96 5.16 -4.87 4.95
C LEU A 96 5.94 -3.94 4.02
N ILE A 97 6.13 -4.39 2.78
CA ILE A 97 6.62 -3.56 1.68
C ILE A 97 5.71 -3.75 0.47
N TRP A 98 5.12 -2.66 0.00
CA TRP A 98 4.38 -2.62 -1.25
C TRP A 98 5.37 -2.31 -2.37
N ILE A 99 5.40 -3.15 -3.41
CA ILE A 99 6.26 -3.02 -4.58
C ILE A 99 5.40 -2.81 -5.83
N PRO A 100 5.95 -2.25 -6.92
CA PRO A 100 5.23 -2.06 -8.17
C PRO A 100 4.69 -3.37 -8.73
N GLN A 101 3.71 -3.26 -9.64
CA GLN A 101 3.28 -4.39 -10.45
C GLN A 101 4.50 -5.04 -11.10
N SER A 102 4.61 -6.35 -10.99
CA SER A 102 5.85 -7.06 -11.26
C SER A 102 5.87 -7.86 -12.57
N GLY A 103 4.74 -8.01 -13.25
CA GLY A 103 4.65 -8.62 -14.57
C GLY A 103 5.21 -7.74 -15.68
N TYR A 104 5.47 -8.31 -16.84
CA TYR A 104 5.94 -7.57 -18.00
C TYR A 104 4.82 -6.72 -18.61
N CYS A 105 5.11 -5.46 -18.87
CA CYS A 105 4.17 -4.42 -19.32
C CYS A 105 4.58 -3.75 -20.64
N GLY A 106 5.24 -4.47 -21.53
CA GLY A 106 5.50 -3.98 -22.89
C GLY A 106 6.72 -3.09 -23.06
N GLY A 107 7.63 -2.98 -22.07
CA GLY A 107 8.83 -2.15 -22.22
C GLY A 107 9.79 -2.23 -21.03
N ASN A 108 10.94 -1.56 -21.15
CA ASN A 108 11.98 -1.50 -20.10
C ASN A 108 11.84 -0.26 -19.21
N GLN A 109 10.83 0.59 -19.45
CA GLN A 109 10.61 1.85 -18.74
C GLN A 109 9.13 1.99 -18.38
N SER A 110 8.56 0.97 -17.74
CA SER A 110 7.18 0.92 -17.33
C SER A 110 7.08 0.78 -15.80
N MET A 111 6.16 1.54 -15.20
CA MET A 111 5.79 1.39 -13.80
C MET A 111 4.93 0.16 -13.52
N GLY A 112 4.37 -0.47 -14.57
CA GLY A 112 3.59 -1.68 -14.43
C GLY A 112 2.08 -1.55 -14.71
N TYR A 113 1.57 -0.34 -14.93
CA TYR A 113 0.12 -0.11 -15.06
C TYR A 113 -0.44 -0.41 -16.47
N ASN A 114 0.41 -0.84 -17.42
CA ASN A 114 0.02 -1.44 -18.70
C ASN A 114 0.22 -2.96 -18.65
N ASP A 115 -0.50 -3.65 -17.80
CA ASP A 115 -0.27 -5.06 -17.47
C ASP A 115 -0.60 -5.98 -18.64
N LEU A 116 0.41 -6.74 -19.13
CA LEU A 116 0.25 -7.66 -20.25
C LEU A 116 0.21 -9.13 -19.80
N TYR A 117 1.12 -9.53 -18.92
CA TYR A 117 1.27 -10.92 -18.51
C TYR A 117 1.00 -11.09 -17.02
N TRP A 118 0.14 -12.04 -16.68
CA TRP A 118 -0.23 -12.35 -15.31
C TRP A 118 0.44 -13.61 -14.76
N PHE A 119 0.93 -14.50 -15.64
CA PHE A 119 1.52 -15.79 -15.22
C PHE A 119 2.91 -16.03 -15.80
N ASN A 120 3.14 -15.76 -17.08
CA ASN A 120 4.26 -16.35 -17.83
C ASN A 120 5.45 -15.42 -18.06
N ASN A 121 5.36 -14.13 -17.72
CA ASN A 121 6.47 -13.21 -17.94
C ASN A 121 6.57 -12.16 -16.80
N TYR A 122 7.60 -12.31 -15.98
CA TYR A 122 7.94 -11.42 -14.88
C TYR A 122 9.30 -10.72 -15.07
N ASN A 123 9.78 -10.64 -16.32
CA ASN A 123 10.93 -9.81 -16.67
C ASN A 123 10.43 -8.38 -16.93
N SER A 124 10.37 -7.58 -15.88
CA SER A 124 9.84 -6.21 -15.91
C SER A 124 10.94 -5.16 -15.95
N SER A 125 10.55 -3.88 -15.97
CA SER A 125 11.48 -2.76 -15.84
C SER A 125 12.27 -2.78 -14.53
N PHE A 126 11.76 -3.43 -13.49
CA PHE A 126 12.40 -3.54 -12.18
C PHE A 126 13.37 -4.71 -12.03
N GLY A 127 13.44 -5.58 -13.03
CA GLY A 127 14.37 -6.72 -13.04
C GLY A 127 13.77 -8.00 -13.56
N THR A 128 14.55 -9.08 -13.49
CA THR A 128 14.13 -10.41 -13.93
C THR A 128 13.24 -11.10 -12.92
N GLU A 129 12.47 -12.11 -13.35
CA GLU A 129 11.68 -12.96 -12.47
C GLU A 129 12.54 -13.61 -11.35
N ALA A 130 13.75 -14.06 -11.69
CA ALA A 130 14.66 -14.64 -10.72
C ALA A 130 15.03 -13.65 -9.61
N GLN A 131 15.26 -12.38 -9.96
CA GLN A 131 15.54 -11.32 -8.98
C GLN A 131 14.31 -10.99 -8.12
N LEU A 132 13.13 -10.93 -8.71
CA LEU A 132 11.87 -10.75 -7.99
C LEU A 132 11.65 -11.86 -6.95
N ARG A 133 11.76 -13.12 -7.38
CA ARG A 133 11.61 -14.30 -6.49
C ARG A 133 12.65 -14.32 -5.38
N SER A 134 13.90 -13.95 -5.68
CA SER A 134 14.98 -13.83 -4.69
C SER A 134 14.63 -12.79 -3.63
N MET A 135 14.23 -11.59 -4.05
CA MET A 135 13.85 -10.49 -3.17
C MET A 135 12.67 -10.88 -2.26
N ILE A 136 11.58 -11.41 -2.82
CA ILE A 136 10.39 -11.82 -2.04
C ILE A 136 10.79 -12.90 -1.01
N LYS A 137 11.59 -13.88 -1.40
CA LYS A 137 12.09 -14.93 -0.51
C LYS A 137 12.95 -14.35 0.62
N THR A 138 13.85 -13.44 0.30
CA THR A 138 14.73 -12.77 1.28
C THR A 138 13.90 -11.94 2.26
N PHE A 139 12.95 -11.14 1.79
CA PHE A 139 12.06 -10.36 2.64
C PHE A 139 11.23 -11.26 3.57
N LYS A 140 10.62 -12.30 3.02
CA LYS A 140 9.85 -13.28 3.80
C LYS A 140 10.66 -13.95 4.90
N ALA A 141 11.91 -14.33 4.60
CA ALA A 141 12.82 -14.94 5.57
C ALA A 141 13.18 -13.99 6.74
N LYS A 142 13.09 -12.67 6.51
CA LYS A 142 13.33 -11.63 7.52
C LYS A 142 12.05 -11.13 8.20
N GLY A 143 10.88 -11.71 7.88
CA GLY A 143 9.59 -11.29 8.45
C GLY A 143 9.02 -10.00 7.86
N LEU A 144 9.50 -9.59 6.69
CA LEU A 144 8.98 -8.49 5.89
C LEU A 144 8.05 -9.06 4.80
N GLY A 145 6.75 -8.83 4.91
CA GLY A 145 5.75 -9.30 3.94
C GLY A 145 5.72 -8.39 2.70
N THR A 146 5.74 -8.98 1.52
CA THR A 146 5.64 -8.22 0.26
C THR A 146 4.19 -8.11 -0.20
N ILE A 147 3.73 -6.91 -0.51
CA ILE A 147 2.39 -6.60 -1.04
C ILE A 147 2.50 -6.41 -2.55
N ALA A 148 1.76 -7.22 -3.30
CA ALA A 148 1.69 -7.09 -4.76
C ALA A 148 0.80 -5.91 -5.15
N ASP A 149 1.23 -5.15 -6.15
CA ASP A 149 0.36 -4.22 -6.88
C ASP A 149 -0.44 -5.01 -7.92
N VAL A 150 -1.76 -4.99 -7.81
CA VAL A 150 -2.69 -5.82 -8.60
C VAL A 150 -3.52 -4.92 -9.49
N VAL A 151 -3.19 -4.91 -10.78
CA VAL A 151 -3.87 -4.15 -11.82
C VAL A 151 -4.85 -5.07 -12.52
N ILE A 152 -6.13 -5.01 -12.14
CA ILE A 152 -7.18 -5.86 -12.71
C ILE A 152 -8.39 -5.09 -13.22
N ASN A 153 -8.41 -3.77 -13.06
CA ASN A 153 -9.44 -2.94 -13.68
C ASN A 153 -9.36 -3.07 -15.19
N HIS A 154 -8.16 -2.95 -15.72
CA HIS A 154 -7.87 -2.95 -17.15
C HIS A 154 -6.67 -3.83 -17.47
N ARG A 155 -6.48 -4.15 -18.75
CA ARG A 155 -5.35 -4.94 -19.22
C ARG A 155 -4.87 -4.47 -20.59
N GLY A 156 -3.56 -4.51 -20.80
CA GLY A 156 -2.95 -4.28 -22.11
C GLY A 156 -3.19 -5.43 -23.07
N THR A 157 -3.06 -5.17 -24.36
CA THR A 157 -3.16 -6.11 -25.46
C THR A 157 -1.86 -6.11 -26.28
N LEU A 158 -1.63 -7.13 -27.11
CA LEU A 158 -0.35 -7.33 -27.80
C LEU A 158 -0.18 -6.42 -29.02
N THR A 159 -1.08 -6.51 -30.00
CA THR A 159 -0.95 -5.84 -31.31
C THR A 159 -2.19 -5.10 -31.76
N ASN A 160 -3.35 -5.43 -31.19
CA ASN A 160 -4.62 -4.81 -31.52
C ASN A 160 -5.47 -4.66 -30.26
N TRP A 161 -6.72 -4.22 -30.42
CA TRP A 161 -7.59 -3.87 -29.27
C TRP A 161 -8.11 -5.06 -28.47
N VAL A 162 -7.93 -6.30 -28.93
CA VAL A 162 -8.60 -7.47 -28.32
C VAL A 162 -7.70 -8.71 -28.21
N ASP A 163 -6.43 -8.63 -28.62
CA ASP A 163 -5.51 -9.76 -28.65
C ASP A 163 -4.72 -9.92 -27.34
N PHE A 164 -5.39 -10.34 -26.32
CA PHE A 164 -4.74 -10.67 -25.06
C PHE A 164 -3.77 -11.85 -25.21
N PRO A 165 -2.65 -11.86 -24.44
CA PRO A 165 -1.74 -13.00 -24.43
C PRO A 165 -2.45 -14.27 -23.95
N VAL A 166 -2.03 -15.41 -24.53
CA VAL A 166 -2.40 -16.75 -24.06
C VAL A 166 -1.36 -17.17 -23.03
N GLU A 167 -1.79 -17.52 -21.83
CA GLU A 167 -0.91 -17.87 -20.73
C GLU A 167 -1.26 -19.24 -20.14
N THR A 168 -0.30 -19.88 -19.47
CA THR A 168 -0.50 -21.17 -18.84
C THR A 168 -0.05 -21.14 -17.39
N TYR A 169 -0.86 -21.73 -16.50
CA TYR A 169 -0.51 -21.90 -15.11
C TYR A 169 -1.12 -23.18 -14.56
N ASN A 170 -0.33 -23.99 -13.85
CA ASN A 170 -0.75 -25.28 -13.28
C ASN A 170 -1.41 -26.23 -14.32
N GLY A 171 -0.85 -26.26 -15.55
CA GLY A 171 -1.35 -27.12 -16.62
C GLY A 171 -2.67 -26.66 -17.27
N GLN A 172 -3.17 -25.48 -16.89
CA GLN A 172 -4.35 -24.85 -17.51
C GLN A 172 -3.94 -23.67 -18.38
N THR A 173 -4.67 -23.46 -19.47
CA THR A 173 -4.52 -22.31 -20.35
C THR A 173 -5.54 -21.25 -19.98
N TYR A 174 -5.06 -20.02 -19.85
CA TYR A 174 -5.84 -18.83 -19.58
C TYR A 174 -5.73 -17.84 -20.73
N LYS A 175 -6.86 -17.41 -21.24
CA LYS A 175 -6.95 -16.41 -22.30
C LYS A 175 -8.17 -15.54 -22.06
N MET A 176 -8.00 -14.25 -22.07
CA MET A 176 -9.11 -13.31 -22.18
C MET A 176 -9.52 -13.18 -23.65
N GLU A 177 -10.80 -13.09 -23.88
CA GLU A 177 -11.40 -12.93 -25.19
C GLU A 177 -11.94 -11.50 -25.37
N SER A 178 -12.25 -11.13 -26.58
CA SER A 178 -12.86 -9.81 -26.85
C SER A 178 -14.17 -9.59 -26.07
N THR A 179 -14.90 -10.67 -25.78
CA THR A 179 -16.13 -10.65 -24.95
C THR A 179 -15.89 -10.45 -23.46
N ASP A 180 -14.64 -10.35 -23.01
CA ASP A 180 -14.25 -10.02 -21.66
C ASP A 180 -13.97 -8.51 -21.47
N ILE A 181 -14.10 -7.72 -22.54
CA ILE A 181 -13.94 -6.28 -22.55
C ILE A 181 -15.30 -5.60 -22.41
N CYS A 182 -15.41 -4.57 -21.57
CA CYS A 182 -16.63 -3.81 -21.37
C CYS A 182 -17.15 -3.17 -22.67
N ALA A 183 -18.47 -3.09 -22.82
CA ALA A 183 -19.12 -2.58 -24.03
C ALA A 183 -18.79 -1.10 -24.32
N ASP A 184 -18.55 -0.32 -23.28
CA ASP A 184 -18.24 1.11 -23.30
C ASP A 184 -16.75 1.43 -23.18
N ASP A 185 -15.87 0.42 -23.24
CA ASP A 185 -14.42 0.57 -23.14
C ASP A 185 -13.88 1.68 -24.04
N ASP A 186 -13.00 2.53 -23.48
CA ASP A 186 -12.39 3.70 -24.12
C ASP A 186 -13.45 4.64 -24.76
N GLY A 187 -14.55 4.88 -24.03
CA GLY A 187 -15.67 5.72 -24.53
C GLY A 187 -16.35 5.14 -25.76
N GLY A 188 -16.35 3.82 -25.94
CA GLY A 188 -16.93 3.09 -27.07
C GLY A 188 -16.01 2.97 -28.30
N LYS A 189 -14.76 3.44 -28.23
CA LYS A 189 -13.81 3.34 -29.35
C LYS A 189 -13.40 1.89 -29.61
N CYS A 190 -13.20 1.10 -28.53
CA CYS A 190 -12.93 -0.33 -28.66
C CYS A 190 -14.07 -1.05 -29.39
N LYS A 191 -15.33 -0.74 -29.01
CA LYS A 191 -16.50 -1.31 -29.68
C LYS A 191 -16.57 -0.95 -31.15
N ALA A 192 -16.33 0.31 -31.50
CA ALA A 192 -16.33 0.76 -32.91
C ALA A 192 -15.25 0.05 -33.73
N TRP A 193 -14.07 -0.18 -33.15
CA TRP A 193 -13.00 -0.95 -33.80
C TRP A 193 -13.38 -2.44 -33.91
N ALA A 194 -13.92 -3.04 -32.85
CA ALA A 194 -14.31 -4.44 -32.82
C ALA A 194 -15.39 -4.76 -33.88
N ASP A 195 -16.45 -3.95 -33.94
CA ASP A 195 -17.53 -4.11 -34.92
C ASP A 195 -17.00 -4.06 -36.37
N LYS A 196 -16.07 -3.13 -36.65
CA LYS A 196 -15.44 -3.00 -37.97
C LYS A 196 -14.57 -4.21 -38.34
N ASN A 197 -13.98 -4.89 -37.35
CA ASN A 197 -13.04 -5.99 -37.55
C ASN A 197 -13.66 -7.36 -37.26
N GLY A 198 -14.98 -7.45 -37.07
CA GLY A 198 -15.72 -8.71 -36.90
C GLY A 198 -15.62 -9.33 -35.52
N TYR A 199 -15.20 -8.57 -34.50
CA TYR A 199 -15.19 -8.99 -33.10
C TYR A 199 -16.46 -8.55 -32.37
N LYS A 200 -16.77 -9.25 -31.27
CA LYS A 200 -17.83 -8.87 -30.34
C LYS A 200 -17.22 -8.58 -28.98
N LEU A 201 -17.60 -7.47 -28.38
CA LEU A 201 -17.29 -7.18 -26.95
C LEU A 201 -18.38 -7.76 -26.04
N SER A 202 -18.18 -7.66 -24.72
CA SER A 202 -19.23 -7.90 -23.74
C SER A 202 -20.46 -7.03 -24.04
N SER A 203 -21.64 -7.47 -23.61
CA SER A 203 -22.86 -6.65 -23.58
C SER A 203 -22.96 -5.77 -22.33
N ASN A 204 -22.07 -5.96 -21.34
CA ASN A 204 -22.07 -5.21 -20.10
C ASN A 204 -21.18 -3.96 -20.25
N ASN A 205 -21.65 -2.87 -19.70
CA ASN A 205 -20.81 -1.70 -19.48
C ASN A 205 -19.92 -1.90 -18.25
N ASP A 206 -18.90 -1.06 -18.13
CA ASP A 206 -18.10 -0.96 -16.92
C ASP A 206 -19.00 -0.71 -15.70
N THR A 207 -18.59 -1.24 -14.56
CA THR A 207 -19.34 -1.14 -13.28
C THR A 207 -18.83 -0.01 -12.38
N GLY A 208 -17.84 0.72 -12.85
CA GLY A 208 -17.20 1.84 -12.15
C GLY A 208 -16.84 3.01 -13.05
N GLU A 209 -15.70 3.63 -12.80
CA GLU A 209 -15.14 4.72 -13.60
C GLU A 209 -14.30 4.14 -14.74
N SER A 210 -14.60 4.50 -15.99
CA SER A 210 -13.84 4.05 -17.17
C SER A 210 -12.41 4.56 -17.16
N TRP A 211 -11.49 3.75 -17.68
CA TRP A 211 -10.11 4.12 -17.93
C TRP A 211 -9.81 4.08 -19.42
N ASP A 212 -9.49 5.23 -20.01
CA ASP A 212 -9.13 5.33 -21.42
C ASP A 212 -7.69 4.86 -21.67
N GLY A 213 -7.46 3.99 -22.66
CA GLY A 213 -6.12 3.60 -23.12
C GLY A 213 -5.79 2.13 -23.00
N MET A 214 -6.29 1.40 -22.01
CA MET A 214 -6.24 -0.06 -21.88
C MET A 214 -7.63 -0.66 -22.02
N ARG A 215 -7.72 -1.99 -21.97
CA ARG A 215 -9.03 -2.65 -22.12
C ARG A 215 -9.66 -2.86 -20.76
N ASP A 216 -10.73 -2.13 -20.46
CA ASP A 216 -11.52 -2.30 -19.24
C ASP A 216 -12.15 -3.68 -19.21
N LEU A 217 -11.88 -4.45 -18.15
CA LEU A 217 -12.31 -5.83 -18.04
C LEU A 217 -13.74 -5.92 -17.49
N ASP A 218 -14.57 -6.70 -18.18
CA ASP A 218 -15.91 -7.01 -17.67
C ASP A 218 -15.86 -7.99 -16.49
N HIS A 219 -15.84 -7.48 -15.29
CA HIS A 219 -15.84 -8.30 -14.07
C HIS A 219 -17.11 -9.15 -13.87
N ASN A 220 -18.19 -8.93 -14.65
CA ASN A 220 -19.34 -9.86 -14.68
C ASN A 220 -19.04 -11.10 -15.52
N SER A 221 -18.02 -11.07 -16.40
CA SER A 221 -17.59 -12.27 -17.14
C SER A 221 -17.07 -13.35 -16.20
N SER A 222 -17.59 -14.56 -16.35
CA SER A 222 -17.08 -15.73 -15.62
C SER A 222 -15.65 -16.09 -15.99
N ASN A 223 -15.23 -15.80 -17.23
CA ASN A 223 -13.87 -16.00 -17.69
C ASN A 223 -12.90 -15.03 -17.00
N VAL A 224 -13.22 -13.72 -16.97
CA VAL A 224 -12.45 -12.71 -16.22
C VAL A 224 -12.31 -13.11 -14.76
N GLN A 225 -13.42 -13.46 -14.08
CA GLN A 225 -13.38 -13.88 -12.68
C GLN A 225 -12.52 -15.12 -12.46
N THR A 226 -12.56 -16.09 -13.38
CA THR A 226 -11.77 -17.32 -13.28
C THR A 226 -10.29 -17.00 -13.40
N ILE A 227 -9.92 -16.19 -14.39
CA ILE A 227 -8.52 -15.80 -14.64
C ILE A 227 -7.98 -14.95 -13.48
N VAL A 228 -8.72 -13.95 -13.02
CA VAL A 228 -8.32 -13.11 -11.87
C VAL A 228 -8.11 -13.95 -10.61
N LYS A 229 -9.02 -14.88 -10.28
CA LYS A 229 -8.86 -15.77 -9.13
C LYS A 229 -7.61 -16.64 -9.25
N ALA A 230 -7.31 -17.16 -10.44
CA ALA A 230 -6.09 -17.93 -10.69
C ALA A 230 -4.84 -17.05 -10.53
N TYR A 231 -4.86 -15.83 -11.07
CA TYR A 231 -3.78 -14.85 -10.95
C TYR A 231 -3.47 -14.49 -9.49
N LEU A 232 -4.48 -14.19 -8.69
CA LEU A 232 -4.29 -13.87 -7.28
C LEU A 232 -3.72 -15.06 -6.48
N ASN A 233 -4.15 -16.28 -6.80
CA ASN A 233 -3.59 -17.49 -6.21
C ASN A 233 -2.14 -17.71 -6.64
N PHE A 234 -1.78 -17.43 -7.90
CA PHE A 234 -0.40 -17.46 -8.39
C PHE A 234 0.48 -16.46 -7.60
N LEU A 235 0.02 -15.23 -7.42
CA LEU A 235 0.76 -14.23 -6.64
C LEU A 235 1.05 -14.69 -5.21
N LEU A 236 0.05 -15.23 -4.50
CA LEU A 236 0.22 -15.66 -3.11
C LEU A 236 1.04 -16.94 -2.98
N ASN A 237 0.73 -17.96 -3.78
CA ASN A 237 1.21 -19.31 -3.55
C ASN A 237 2.49 -19.64 -4.33
N ASP A 238 2.65 -19.05 -5.53
CA ASP A 238 3.81 -19.30 -6.39
C ASP A 238 4.90 -18.24 -6.23
N LEU A 239 4.57 -16.95 -6.34
CA LEU A 239 5.51 -15.87 -6.10
C LEU A 239 5.77 -15.59 -4.63
N GLY A 240 4.79 -15.89 -3.74
CA GLY A 240 4.96 -15.81 -2.30
C GLY A 240 4.65 -14.45 -1.67
N TYR A 241 3.84 -13.62 -2.33
CA TYR A 241 3.33 -12.37 -1.77
C TYR A 241 2.51 -12.61 -0.49
N ALA A 242 2.46 -11.63 0.39
CA ALA A 242 1.69 -11.66 1.63
C ALA A 242 0.26 -11.10 1.48
N GLY A 243 0.01 -10.34 0.42
CA GLY A 243 -1.26 -9.68 0.19
C GLY A 243 -1.22 -8.77 -1.03
N PHE A 244 -2.26 -7.93 -1.17
CA PHE A 244 -2.53 -7.15 -2.36
C PHE A 244 -2.78 -5.68 -2.08
N ARG A 245 -2.29 -4.83 -2.96
CA ARG A 245 -2.79 -3.49 -3.23
C ARG A 245 -3.52 -3.57 -4.56
N TYR A 246 -4.83 -3.36 -4.56
CA TYR A 246 -5.62 -3.28 -5.78
C TYR A 246 -5.57 -1.87 -6.34
N ASP A 247 -5.07 -1.77 -7.56
CA ASP A 247 -5.02 -0.54 -8.35
C ASP A 247 -6.42 -0.10 -8.78
N MET A 248 -6.64 1.20 -8.83
CA MET A 248 -7.82 1.85 -9.43
C MET A 248 -9.16 1.14 -9.15
N VAL A 249 -9.45 0.86 -7.87
CA VAL A 249 -10.69 0.13 -7.51
C VAL A 249 -11.98 0.94 -7.68
N LYS A 250 -11.88 2.19 -8.13
CA LYS A 250 -13.03 2.95 -8.63
C LYS A 250 -13.55 2.43 -9.96
N GLY A 251 -12.70 1.79 -10.75
CA GLY A 251 -13.02 1.33 -12.09
C GLY A 251 -13.94 0.10 -12.12
N TYR A 252 -14.22 -0.54 -10.99
CA TYR A 252 -15.17 -1.66 -10.93
C TYR A 252 -15.86 -1.75 -9.57
N ASP A 253 -17.05 -2.39 -9.54
CA ASP A 253 -17.83 -2.49 -8.28
C ASP A 253 -17.06 -3.28 -7.21
N GLY A 254 -17.01 -2.74 -5.98
CA GLY A 254 -16.31 -3.33 -4.84
C GLY A 254 -16.70 -4.77 -4.50
N LYS A 255 -17.88 -5.23 -4.91
CA LYS A 255 -18.32 -6.64 -4.76
C LYS A 255 -17.33 -7.62 -5.41
N PHE A 256 -16.69 -7.22 -6.52
CA PHE A 256 -15.72 -8.08 -7.22
C PHE A 256 -14.43 -8.23 -6.41
N THR A 257 -13.93 -7.17 -5.77
CA THR A 257 -12.84 -7.30 -4.79
C THR A 257 -13.23 -8.28 -3.68
N GLY A 258 -14.48 -8.25 -3.20
CA GLY A 258 -15.02 -9.22 -2.25
C GLY A 258 -14.95 -10.66 -2.76
N ILE A 259 -15.42 -10.91 -3.98
CA ILE A 259 -15.38 -12.22 -4.64
C ILE A 259 -13.94 -12.73 -4.77
N TYR A 260 -13.03 -11.89 -5.20
CA TYR A 260 -11.61 -12.24 -5.40
C TYR A 260 -10.91 -12.53 -4.08
N ASN A 261 -11.07 -11.68 -3.08
CA ASN A 261 -10.49 -11.89 -1.75
C ASN A 261 -11.06 -13.11 -1.06
N ASN A 262 -12.36 -13.42 -1.25
CA ASN A 262 -12.94 -14.64 -0.71
C ASN A 262 -12.34 -15.92 -1.35
N ALA A 263 -11.94 -15.84 -2.61
CA ALA A 263 -11.28 -16.96 -3.30
C ALA A 263 -9.81 -17.11 -2.90
N ALA A 264 -9.05 -16.00 -2.92
CA ALA A 264 -7.60 -16.01 -2.68
C ALA A 264 -7.21 -15.98 -1.19
N LYS A 265 -8.07 -15.41 -0.33
CA LYS A 265 -7.88 -15.28 1.13
C LYS A 265 -6.55 -14.63 1.53
N PRO A 266 -6.18 -13.45 0.98
CA PRO A 266 -4.96 -12.77 1.36
C PRO A 266 -4.99 -12.38 2.84
N THR A 267 -3.82 -12.34 3.48
CA THR A 267 -3.69 -11.81 4.85
C THR A 267 -3.92 -10.29 4.88
N TYR A 268 -3.46 -9.60 3.84
CA TYR A 268 -3.56 -8.15 3.69
C TYR A 268 -4.19 -7.81 2.35
N SER A 269 -5.16 -6.91 2.37
CA SER A 269 -5.79 -6.38 1.16
C SER A 269 -6.12 -4.91 1.35
N VAL A 270 -5.64 -4.07 0.47
CA VAL A 270 -5.91 -2.64 0.43
C VAL A 270 -6.28 -2.20 -0.99
N GLY A 271 -7.34 -1.42 -1.13
CA GLY A 271 -7.74 -0.85 -2.40
C GLY A 271 -7.37 0.62 -2.53
N GLU A 272 -7.00 1.03 -3.72
CA GLU A 272 -6.84 2.42 -4.08
C GLU A 272 -8.18 2.99 -4.53
N TYR A 273 -8.98 3.46 -3.59
CA TYR A 273 -10.19 4.22 -3.91
C TYR A 273 -9.89 5.71 -3.76
N TRP A 274 -9.47 6.35 -4.84
CA TRP A 274 -9.00 7.74 -4.83
C TRP A 274 -10.15 8.72 -4.64
N ASP A 275 -10.47 9.03 -3.40
CA ASP A 275 -11.52 9.99 -3.06
C ASP A 275 -11.20 10.72 -1.73
N GLY A 276 -11.39 12.04 -1.72
CA GLY A 276 -11.21 12.86 -0.52
C GLY A 276 -12.36 12.76 0.49
N ASN A 277 -13.46 12.08 0.13
CA ASN A 277 -14.60 11.88 1.02
C ASN A 277 -14.53 10.50 1.68
N ALA A 278 -14.23 10.49 2.98
CA ALA A 278 -14.14 9.26 3.77
C ALA A 278 -15.40 8.38 3.68
N ASN A 279 -16.60 8.96 3.54
CA ASN A 279 -17.83 8.17 3.44
C ASN A 279 -17.93 7.42 2.11
N THR A 280 -17.47 8.03 1.02
CA THR A 280 -17.40 7.36 -0.29
C THR A 280 -16.47 6.14 -0.22
N VAL A 281 -15.27 6.31 0.35
CA VAL A 281 -14.30 5.23 0.52
C VAL A 281 -14.87 4.12 1.45
N LYS A 282 -15.50 4.50 2.57
CA LYS A 282 -16.15 3.52 3.47
C LYS A 282 -17.29 2.76 2.77
N ASN A 283 -18.04 3.41 1.90
CA ASN A 283 -19.08 2.75 1.10
C ASN A 283 -18.49 1.70 0.17
N TRP A 284 -17.36 2.00 -0.49
CA TRP A 284 -16.65 1.01 -1.29
C TRP A 284 -16.16 -0.17 -0.41
N MET A 285 -15.55 0.10 0.74
CA MET A 285 -15.14 -0.98 1.66
C MET A 285 -16.32 -1.87 2.07
N ASN A 286 -17.49 -1.30 2.30
CA ASN A 286 -18.70 -2.06 2.60
C ASN A 286 -19.16 -2.93 1.42
N LYS A 287 -18.93 -2.52 0.17
CA LYS A 287 -19.21 -3.35 -1.01
C LYS A 287 -18.30 -4.57 -1.11
N THR A 288 -17.10 -4.53 -0.52
CA THR A 288 -16.18 -5.68 -0.52
C THR A 288 -16.59 -6.78 0.46
N LYS A 289 -17.67 -6.61 1.21
CA LYS A 289 -18.09 -7.58 2.23
C LYS A 289 -18.43 -8.95 1.64
N VAL A 290 -17.97 -9.98 2.35
CA VAL A 290 -18.43 -11.37 2.21
C VAL A 290 -19.08 -11.77 3.52
N GLY A 291 -20.37 -12.03 3.48
CA GLY A 291 -21.19 -12.04 4.69
C GLY A 291 -21.14 -10.69 5.39
N ASN A 292 -20.74 -10.67 6.66
CA ASN A 292 -20.63 -9.43 7.45
C ASN A 292 -19.21 -8.86 7.52
N SER A 293 -18.22 -9.50 6.86
CA SER A 293 -16.81 -9.15 6.99
C SER A 293 -16.35 -8.31 5.81
N ILE A 294 -15.81 -7.12 6.08
CA ILE A 294 -15.06 -6.33 5.09
C ILE A 294 -13.81 -7.14 4.71
N THR A 295 -13.58 -7.34 3.40
CA THR A 295 -12.48 -8.15 2.89
C THR A 295 -11.33 -7.35 2.29
N SER A 296 -11.46 -6.03 2.19
CA SER A 296 -10.37 -5.12 1.81
C SER A 296 -10.39 -3.85 2.65
N GLY A 297 -9.24 -3.43 3.15
CA GLY A 297 -9.01 -2.06 3.59
C GLY A 297 -8.90 -1.11 2.42
N ALA A 298 -8.67 0.17 2.70
CA ALA A 298 -8.45 1.19 1.69
C ALA A 298 -7.31 2.14 2.09
N PHE A 299 -6.63 2.71 1.09
CA PHE A 299 -5.78 3.87 1.32
C PHE A 299 -6.60 5.07 1.77
N ASP A 300 -6.15 5.73 2.83
CA ASP A 300 -6.86 6.83 3.47
C ASP A 300 -6.52 8.18 2.80
N PHE A 301 -7.11 8.42 1.64
CA PHE A 301 -6.92 9.67 0.90
C PHE A 301 -7.41 10.89 1.68
N THR A 302 -8.45 10.75 2.50
CA THR A 302 -8.93 11.85 3.35
C THR A 302 -7.86 12.27 4.35
N PHE A 303 -7.19 11.30 5.00
CA PHE A 303 -6.04 11.55 5.87
C PHE A 303 -4.90 12.24 5.11
N ARG A 304 -4.57 11.74 3.92
CA ARG A 304 -3.54 12.32 3.05
C ARG A 304 -3.83 13.79 2.74
N TYR A 305 -5.05 14.12 2.33
CA TYR A 305 -5.44 15.49 2.05
C TYR A 305 -5.38 16.38 3.30
N SER A 306 -5.81 15.88 4.46
CA SER A 306 -5.69 16.60 5.72
C SER A 306 -4.23 16.94 6.05
N CYS A 307 -3.29 16.01 5.84
CA CYS A 307 -1.86 16.22 6.04
C CYS A 307 -1.28 17.22 5.03
N ARG A 308 -1.62 17.06 3.73
CA ARG A 308 -1.17 17.98 2.68
C ARG A 308 -1.63 19.41 2.94
N ASP A 309 -2.91 19.60 3.27
CA ASP A 309 -3.50 20.92 3.51
C ASP A 309 -2.91 21.58 4.76
N ALA A 310 -2.64 20.78 5.80
CA ALA A 310 -1.99 21.28 7.00
C ALA A 310 -0.56 21.75 6.73
N ALA A 311 0.24 20.92 6.08
CA ALA A 311 1.64 21.23 5.80
C ALA A 311 1.78 22.36 4.76
N ASN A 312 1.21 22.19 3.58
CA ASN A 312 1.37 23.16 2.48
C ASN A 312 0.73 24.51 2.81
N GLY A 313 -0.41 24.52 3.52
CA GLY A 313 -1.11 25.72 3.95
C GLY A 313 -0.62 26.31 5.26
N GLN A 314 0.33 25.67 5.96
CA GLN A 314 0.79 26.05 7.30
C GLN A 314 -0.37 26.27 8.29
N ASN A 315 -1.36 25.41 8.20
CA ASN A 315 -2.57 25.47 9.02
C ASN A 315 -2.84 24.09 9.64
N TRP A 316 -2.27 23.87 10.81
CA TRP A 316 -2.32 22.57 11.49
C TRP A 316 -3.72 22.19 11.96
N SER A 317 -4.67 23.14 12.03
CA SER A 317 -6.08 22.81 12.31
C SER A 317 -6.72 21.90 11.27
N LYS A 318 -6.17 21.84 10.04
CA LYS A 318 -6.63 20.96 8.96
C LYS A 318 -6.51 19.47 9.31
N LEU A 319 -5.60 19.09 10.19
CA LEU A 319 -5.49 17.72 10.68
C LEU A 319 -6.74 17.26 11.44
N ALA A 320 -7.56 18.20 11.95
CA ALA A 320 -8.82 17.88 12.60
C ALA A 320 -9.89 17.31 11.65
N ASN A 321 -9.70 17.45 10.33
CA ASN A 321 -10.59 16.82 9.34
C ASN A 321 -10.49 15.29 9.39
N GLY A 322 -9.38 14.77 9.95
CA GLY A 322 -9.17 13.36 10.17
C GLY A 322 -9.03 12.55 8.87
N GLY A 323 -9.42 11.30 8.96
CA GLY A 323 -9.47 10.33 7.87
C GLY A 323 -10.31 9.13 8.29
N ILE A 324 -10.28 8.05 7.53
CA ILE A 324 -10.91 6.78 7.86
C ILE A 324 -10.33 6.21 9.16
N ASN A 325 -9.04 6.47 9.40
CA ASN A 325 -8.31 6.04 10.60
C ASN A 325 -8.83 6.66 11.91
N THR A 326 -9.67 7.67 11.84
CA THR A 326 -10.31 8.30 13.00
C THR A 326 -11.71 7.77 13.31
N ASP A 327 -12.24 6.89 12.49
CA ASP A 327 -13.55 6.24 12.65
C ASP A 327 -13.35 4.86 13.30
N ASP A 328 -13.91 4.66 14.51
CA ASP A 328 -13.71 3.42 15.28
C ASP A 328 -14.17 2.15 14.56
N ALA A 329 -15.17 2.25 13.68
CA ALA A 329 -15.66 1.12 12.91
C ALA A 329 -14.74 0.75 11.71
N TYR A 330 -13.93 1.71 11.24
CA TYR A 330 -13.16 1.56 10.00
C TYR A 330 -11.65 1.72 10.18
N LYS A 331 -11.15 2.31 11.28
CA LYS A 331 -9.72 2.58 11.50
C LYS A 331 -8.82 1.34 11.32
N ARG A 332 -9.32 0.15 11.65
CA ARG A 332 -8.63 -1.11 11.42
C ARG A 332 -8.23 -1.31 9.95
N TYR A 333 -9.07 -0.85 9.04
CA TYR A 333 -8.95 -1.04 7.60
C TYR A 333 -8.29 0.13 6.88
N ALA A 334 -7.96 1.20 7.61
CA ALA A 334 -7.32 2.38 7.05
C ALA A 334 -5.82 2.15 6.87
N VAL A 335 -5.32 2.22 5.64
CA VAL A 335 -3.89 2.33 5.34
C VAL A 335 -3.59 3.81 5.12
N THR A 336 -3.00 4.44 6.14
CA THR A 336 -2.71 5.88 6.12
C THR A 336 -1.42 6.15 5.35
N PHE A 337 -1.39 7.24 4.60
CA PHE A 337 -0.21 7.71 3.88
C PHE A 337 -0.25 9.24 3.76
N VAL A 338 0.88 9.85 3.50
CA VAL A 338 0.99 11.30 3.32
C VAL A 338 1.38 11.67 1.89
N GLU A 339 2.14 10.81 1.23
CA GLU A 339 2.55 10.93 -0.17
C GLU A 339 2.72 9.55 -0.79
N ASN A 340 2.56 9.45 -2.12
CA ASN A 340 2.80 8.27 -2.92
C ASN A 340 3.34 8.63 -4.31
N HIS A 341 3.58 7.64 -5.15
CA HIS A 341 4.14 7.78 -6.50
C HIS A 341 3.25 8.56 -7.49
N ASP A 342 1.94 8.73 -7.21
CA ASP A 342 1.01 9.47 -8.08
C ASP A 342 0.89 10.94 -7.72
N VAL A 343 1.21 11.29 -6.48
CA VAL A 343 1.07 12.67 -5.98
C VAL A 343 2.40 13.36 -5.69
N GLU A 344 3.52 12.64 -5.78
CA GLU A 344 4.86 13.20 -5.60
C GLU A 344 5.19 14.24 -6.67
N TYR A 345 6.07 15.17 -6.33
CA TYR A 345 6.62 16.08 -7.34
C TYR A 345 7.52 15.30 -8.31
N ARG A 346 7.21 15.35 -9.60
CA ARG A 346 7.98 14.69 -10.67
C ARG A 346 8.84 15.69 -11.45
N SER A 347 8.23 16.81 -11.91
CA SER A 347 8.89 17.87 -12.66
C SER A 347 8.01 19.14 -12.67
N GLU A 348 8.52 20.23 -13.24
CA GLU A 348 7.72 21.45 -13.44
C GLU A 348 6.54 21.24 -14.39
N SER A 349 6.67 20.34 -15.37
CA SER A 349 5.59 19.97 -16.30
C SER A 349 4.62 18.94 -15.71
N GLU A 350 5.06 18.21 -14.70
CA GLU A 350 4.28 17.20 -13.97
C GLU A 350 4.36 17.45 -12.45
N PRO A 351 3.82 18.58 -11.95
CA PRO A 351 4.00 18.96 -10.55
C PRO A 351 3.21 18.12 -9.57
N GLN A 352 2.20 17.37 -10.02
CA GLN A 352 1.29 16.59 -9.22
C GLN A 352 0.74 17.37 -8.00
N ASP A 353 0.56 16.71 -6.84
CA ASP A 353 0.02 17.32 -5.62
C ASP A 353 0.87 16.97 -4.38
N PRO A 354 2.18 17.28 -4.35
CA PRO A 354 3.11 16.81 -3.35
C PRO A 354 2.97 17.52 -2.00
N ILE A 355 3.59 16.91 -0.98
CA ILE A 355 3.95 17.57 0.27
C ILE A 355 5.14 18.50 -0.02
N LYS A 356 4.91 19.82 0.02
CA LYS A 356 5.92 20.84 -0.34
C LYS A 356 6.81 21.25 0.84
N ARG A 357 6.42 20.93 2.07
CA ARG A 357 7.09 21.35 3.31
C ARG A 357 6.63 20.51 4.48
N ASP A 358 7.38 20.59 5.57
CA ASP A 358 7.04 19.96 6.86
C ASP A 358 6.82 18.42 6.76
N THR A 359 7.52 17.77 5.81
CA THR A 359 7.41 16.32 5.52
C THR A 359 7.64 15.48 6.77
N VAL A 360 8.62 15.84 7.61
CA VAL A 360 8.88 15.15 8.87
C VAL A 360 7.68 15.23 9.81
N ALA A 361 7.04 16.40 9.94
CA ALA A 361 5.93 16.61 10.85
C ALA A 361 4.68 15.80 10.47
N VAL A 362 4.34 15.73 9.17
CA VAL A 362 3.18 14.93 8.73
C VAL A 362 3.44 13.43 8.80
N ASN A 363 4.68 12.97 8.58
CA ASN A 363 5.05 11.58 8.83
C ASN A 363 5.02 11.24 10.33
N ALA A 364 5.45 12.16 11.21
CA ALA A 364 5.33 12.01 12.66
C ALA A 364 3.88 11.85 13.09
N PHE A 365 3.00 12.71 12.57
CA PHE A 365 1.56 12.61 12.83
C PHE A 365 0.99 11.28 12.35
N MET A 366 1.29 10.87 11.11
CA MET A 366 0.84 9.57 10.57
C MET A 366 1.29 8.40 11.45
N LEU A 367 2.56 8.38 11.85
CA LEU A 367 3.14 7.30 12.66
C LEU A 367 2.63 7.31 14.11
N ALA A 368 2.16 8.44 14.61
CA ALA A 368 1.56 8.56 15.94
C ALA A 368 0.07 8.17 15.99
N MET A 369 -0.63 8.12 14.86
CA MET A 369 -2.08 7.88 14.81
C MET A 369 -2.42 6.37 14.61
N PRO A 370 -3.68 5.95 14.93
CA PRO A 370 -4.19 4.63 14.54
C PRO A 370 -4.29 4.49 13.01
N GLY A 371 -4.59 3.29 12.54
CA GLY A 371 -4.44 2.88 11.15
C GLY A 371 -3.09 2.23 10.90
N THR A 372 -2.88 1.70 9.70
CA THR A 372 -1.60 1.15 9.26
C THR A 372 -0.84 2.21 8.48
N PRO A 373 0.25 2.78 9.01
CA PRO A 373 1.03 3.77 8.28
C PRO A 373 1.75 3.15 7.08
N CYS A 374 1.68 3.82 5.93
CA CYS A 374 2.45 3.52 4.74
C CYS A 374 3.43 4.67 4.47
N VAL A 375 4.71 4.43 4.71
CA VAL A 375 5.78 5.41 4.49
C VAL A 375 6.17 5.38 3.01
N PHE A 376 6.32 6.54 2.40
CA PHE A 376 6.75 6.67 1.01
C PHE A 376 8.28 6.56 0.90
N LEU A 377 8.81 5.87 -0.13
CA LEU A 377 10.23 5.58 -0.26
C LEU A 377 11.10 6.85 -0.27
N LYS A 378 10.71 7.91 -1.00
CA LYS A 378 11.47 9.17 -0.98
C LYS A 378 11.53 9.78 0.41
N HIS A 379 10.44 9.77 1.16
CA HIS A 379 10.44 10.25 2.54
C HIS A 379 11.35 9.40 3.44
N TRP A 380 11.36 8.07 3.25
CA TRP A 380 12.29 7.18 3.93
C TRP A 380 13.75 7.53 3.60
N GLN A 381 14.06 7.80 2.35
CA GLN A 381 15.42 8.14 1.91
C GLN A 381 15.87 9.51 2.45
N ASP A 382 15.00 10.53 2.35
CA ASP A 382 15.33 11.92 2.68
C ASP A 382 15.31 12.20 4.19
N CYS A 383 14.42 11.54 4.94
CA CYS A 383 14.19 11.76 6.36
C CYS A 383 14.44 10.49 7.20
N LYS A 384 15.37 9.64 6.76
CA LYS A 384 15.58 8.28 7.28
C LYS A 384 15.66 8.22 8.80
N ASN A 385 16.52 9.03 9.41
CA ASN A 385 16.75 8.98 10.85
C ASN A 385 15.51 9.42 11.65
N ASP A 386 14.79 10.42 11.18
CA ASP A 386 13.56 10.90 11.84
C ASP A 386 12.49 9.81 11.75
N ILE A 387 12.30 9.20 10.57
CA ILE A 387 11.31 8.14 10.37
C ILE A 387 11.64 6.90 11.20
N LYS A 388 12.91 6.48 11.26
CA LYS A 388 13.36 5.38 12.14
C LYS A 388 12.98 5.63 13.60
N ASN A 389 13.30 6.83 14.12
CA ASN A 389 13.00 7.19 15.50
C ASN A 389 11.49 7.18 15.78
N MET A 390 10.67 7.67 14.83
CA MET A 390 9.21 7.66 14.98
C MET A 390 8.62 6.25 14.94
N ILE A 391 9.14 5.36 14.08
CA ILE A 391 8.73 3.94 14.04
C ILE A 391 9.11 3.25 15.34
N LEU A 392 10.32 3.47 15.85
CA LEU A 392 10.75 2.91 17.14
C LEU A 392 9.87 3.40 18.29
N LEU A 393 9.51 4.69 18.30
CA LEU A 393 8.60 5.25 19.30
C LEU A 393 7.20 4.65 19.21
N ARG A 394 6.63 4.53 18.00
CA ARG A 394 5.36 3.84 17.76
C ARG A 394 5.38 2.41 18.31
N ASN A 395 6.46 1.67 18.02
CA ASN A 395 6.62 0.29 18.48
C ASN A 395 6.79 0.22 20.01
N LEU A 396 7.54 1.14 20.62
CA LEU A 396 7.75 1.22 22.07
C LEU A 396 6.43 1.44 22.81
N VAL A 397 5.62 2.36 22.31
CA VAL A 397 4.30 2.67 22.88
C VAL A 397 3.28 1.56 22.58
N GLY A 398 3.51 0.78 21.53
CA GLY A 398 2.65 -0.32 21.10
C GLY A 398 1.40 0.15 20.38
N ILE A 399 1.51 1.20 19.56
CA ILE A 399 0.39 1.72 18.76
C ILE A 399 0.06 0.74 17.64
N SER A 400 -1.23 0.40 17.49
CA SER A 400 -1.78 -0.45 16.44
C SER A 400 -2.76 0.30 15.54
N ASN A 401 -3.26 -0.39 14.51
CA ASN A 401 -4.30 0.13 13.65
C ASN A 401 -5.66 0.31 14.36
N THR A 402 -5.83 -0.26 15.53
CA THR A 402 -7.07 -0.17 16.35
C THR A 402 -6.89 0.66 17.62
N SER A 403 -5.75 1.28 17.83
CA SER A 403 -5.47 2.13 19.00
C SER A 403 -6.50 3.23 19.17
N SER A 404 -6.81 3.60 20.41
CA SER A 404 -7.65 4.76 20.71
C SER A 404 -6.82 6.04 20.65
N TRP A 405 -7.47 7.15 20.34
CA TRP A 405 -6.83 8.45 20.26
C TRP A 405 -7.77 9.55 20.76
N THR A 406 -7.21 10.68 21.16
CA THR A 406 -7.97 11.85 21.64
C THR A 406 -7.29 13.13 21.17
N LYS A 407 -8.07 14.04 20.58
CA LYS A 407 -7.60 15.38 20.26
C LYS A 407 -7.52 16.21 21.54
N LYS A 408 -6.36 16.78 21.84
CA LYS A 408 -6.11 17.64 23.01
C LYS A 408 -6.21 19.12 22.67
N SER A 409 -5.68 19.54 21.50
CA SER A 409 -5.71 20.92 21.05
C SER A 409 -5.72 21.00 19.54
N SER A 410 -6.31 22.05 18.98
CA SER A 410 -6.34 22.31 17.55
C SER A 410 -6.50 23.80 17.29
N ASN A 411 -5.51 24.41 16.63
CA ASN A 411 -5.58 25.74 16.05
C ASN A 411 -4.61 25.82 14.84
N ASN A 412 -4.52 26.98 14.21
CA ASN A 412 -3.71 27.11 13.00
C ASN A 412 -2.21 26.81 13.22
N ASN A 413 -1.70 27.02 14.44
CA ASN A 413 -0.27 26.89 14.74
C ASN A 413 0.10 25.53 15.33
N ILE A 414 -0.86 24.79 15.91
CA ILE A 414 -0.60 23.53 16.60
C ILE A 414 -1.80 22.61 16.54
N TYR A 415 -1.53 21.33 16.37
CA TYR A 415 -2.48 20.24 16.55
C TYR A 415 -1.87 19.20 17.49
N VAL A 416 -2.58 18.88 18.56
CA VAL A 416 -2.10 17.94 19.59
C VAL A 416 -3.08 16.79 19.73
N VAL A 417 -2.55 15.58 19.64
CA VAL A 417 -3.28 14.33 19.87
C VAL A 417 -2.57 13.48 20.91
N GLU A 418 -3.34 12.68 21.61
CA GLU A 418 -2.87 11.59 22.46
C GLU A 418 -3.36 10.28 21.88
N THR A 419 -2.45 9.36 21.57
CA THR A 419 -2.77 8.00 21.13
C THR A 419 -2.36 7.01 22.21
N THR A 420 -3.25 6.08 22.54
CA THR A 420 -3.00 5.04 23.53
C THR A 420 -2.61 3.74 22.84
N GLY A 421 -1.41 3.28 23.11
CA GLY A 421 -0.92 1.95 22.72
C GLY A 421 -0.96 0.98 23.89
N ASP A 422 -0.49 -0.24 23.66
CA ASP A 422 -0.50 -1.30 24.68
C ASP A 422 0.43 -1.01 25.86
N ASN A 423 1.50 -0.25 25.63
CA ASN A 423 2.57 -0.03 26.62
C ASN A 423 2.58 1.41 27.16
N GLY A 424 1.64 2.26 26.75
CA GLY A 424 1.59 3.63 27.21
C GLY A 424 0.86 4.57 26.25
N LYS A 425 1.15 5.85 26.38
CA LYS A 425 0.54 6.92 25.58
C LYS A 425 1.61 7.73 24.88
N LEU A 426 1.30 8.17 23.66
CA LEU A 426 2.07 9.11 22.86
C LEU A 426 1.26 10.41 22.70
N VAL A 427 1.91 11.54 22.97
CA VAL A 427 1.35 12.87 22.72
C VAL A 427 2.21 13.59 21.70
#